data_14ebb4f1d7e45495461d421a67228643
#
_entry.id   14ebb4f1d7e45495461d421a67228643
#
_cell.length_a   1.000
_cell.length_b   1.000
_cell.length_c   1.000
_cell.angle_alpha   90.00
_cell.angle_beta   90.00
_cell.angle_gamma   90.00
#
_symmetry.space_group_name_H-M   'P 1'
#
loop_
_entity.id
_entity.type
_entity.pdbx_description
1 polymer ?
#
loop_
_entity_poly.entity_id
_entity_poly.type
_entity_poly.pdbx_seq_one_letter_code
_entity_poly.pdbx_strand_id
1 'polypeptide(L)'
;MGMTKREYEKMVQKASPNSRLGVNCLRAFLVGGLICTFGQLLHNLFMGLGATTDQAGSFVAMSLIFLAVLLTGLGKYDDLATFAGAGSAVPITGFANAMAAPAIEFKKEGFILGVGAKMFLIAGPVIVYGTMASMVVGAFYFFFGGSQ
;
A
#
# COMPACT_ATOMS: atom_id res chain seq x y z
N MET A 1 -34.94 -19.16 19.23
CA MET A 1 -34.25 -18.65 20.43
C MET A 1 -33.46 -17.42 20.03
N GLY A 2 -33.94 -16.23 20.38
CA GLY A 2 -33.30 -14.97 20.08
C GLY A 2 -32.11 -14.73 21.01
N MET A 3 -30.94 -14.51 20.43
CA MET A 3 -29.73 -14.18 21.17
C MET A 3 -29.89 -12.79 21.81
N THR A 4 -29.58 -12.67 23.10
CA THR A 4 -29.64 -11.38 23.79
C THR A 4 -28.52 -10.46 23.33
N LYS A 5 -28.76 -9.13 23.29
CA LYS A 5 -27.76 -8.12 22.90
C LYS A 5 -26.42 -8.27 23.64
N ARG A 6 -26.46 -8.63 24.92
CA ARG A 6 -25.26 -8.90 25.74
C ARG A 6 -24.46 -10.14 25.32
N GLU A 7 -25.14 -11.19 24.85
CA GLU A 7 -24.47 -12.40 24.34
C GLU A 7 -23.82 -12.11 23.01
N TYR A 8 -24.47 -11.33 22.15
CA TYR A 8 -23.87 -10.84 20.89
C TYR A 8 -22.62 -9.98 21.14
N GLU A 9 -22.69 -9.01 22.04
CA GLU A 9 -21.54 -8.16 22.42
C GLU A 9 -20.35 -8.98 22.94
N LYS A 10 -20.59 -9.98 23.77
CA LYS A 10 -19.54 -10.88 24.27
C LYS A 10 -18.93 -11.74 23.16
N MET A 11 -19.71 -12.18 22.18
CA MET A 11 -19.19 -12.92 21.03
C MET A 11 -18.36 -12.02 20.12
N VAL A 12 -18.82 -10.80 19.86
CA VAL A 12 -18.06 -9.82 19.09
C VAL A 12 -16.72 -9.48 19.75
N GLN A 13 -16.72 -9.25 21.07
CA GLN A 13 -15.47 -8.99 21.81
C GLN A 13 -14.49 -10.18 21.80
N LYS A 14 -14.99 -11.41 21.81
CA LYS A 14 -14.15 -12.61 21.66
C LYS A 14 -13.61 -12.81 20.25
N ALA A 15 -14.42 -12.47 19.23
CA ALA A 15 -14.05 -12.60 17.82
C ALA A 15 -13.14 -11.46 17.33
N SER A 16 -13.18 -10.31 17.99
CA SER A 16 -12.37 -9.11 17.63
C SER A 16 -11.51 -8.69 18.82
N PRO A 17 -10.41 -9.38 19.11
CA PRO A 17 -9.50 -8.98 20.20
C PRO A 17 -8.89 -7.61 19.88
N ASN A 18 -8.76 -6.76 20.90
CA ASN A 18 -8.15 -5.44 20.77
C ASN A 18 -6.73 -5.56 20.18
N SER A 19 -6.46 -4.81 19.11
CA SER A 19 -5.14 -4.75 18.49
C SER A 19 -4.12 -4.14 19.46
N ARG A 20 -2.91 -4.71 19.52
CA ARG A 20 -1.79 -4.18 20.32
C ARG A 20 -1.17 -2.98 19.60
N LEU A 21 -1.78 -1.80 19.72
CA LEU A 21 -1.39 -0.59 18.99
C LEU A 21 0.13 -0.31 19.05
N GLY A 22 0.73 -0.33 20.24
CA GLY A 22 2.16 -0.03 20.40
C GLY A 22 3.08 -0.97 19.61
N VAL A 23 2.83 -2.29 19.68
CA VAL A 23 3.63 -3.28 18.95
C VAL A 23 3.40 -3.18 17.46
N ASN A 24 2.16 -2.96 17.04
CA ASN A 24 1.82 -2.82 15.61
C ASN A 24 2.43 -1.54 15.02
N CYS A 25 2.42 -0.42 15.75
CA CYS A 25 3.09 0.82 15.34
C CYS A 25 4.59 0.62 15.20
N LEU A 26 5.24 -0.07 16.15
CA LEU A 26 6.67 -0.34 16.07
C LEU A 26 7.02 -1.23 14.86
N ARG A 27 6.25 -2.29 14.62
CA ARG A 27 6.45 -3.16 13.44
C ARG A 27 6.26 -2.39 12.14
N ALA A 28 5.21 -1.57 12.06
CA ALA A 28 4.95 -0.74 10.88
C ALA A 28 6.08 0.27 10.63
N PHE A 29 6.58 0.90 11.69
CA PHE A 29 7.72 1.82 11.61
C PHE A 29 9.01 1.13 11.14
N LEU A 30 9.33 -0.03 11.71
CA LEU A 30 10.55 -0.76 11.32
C LEU A 30 10.48 -1.24 9.87
N VAL A 31 9.39 -1.88 9.46
CA VAL A 31 9.28 -2.42 8.10
C VAL A 31 9.15 -1.30 7.08
N GLY A 32 8.30 -0.29 7.33
CA GLY A 32 8.16 0.86 6.46
C GLY A 32 9.49 1.63 6.33
N GLY A 33 10.20 1.82 7.46
CA GLY A 33 11.52 2.44 7.49
C GLY A 33 12.56 1.65 6.68
N LEU A 34 12.57 0.32 6.77
CA LEU A 34 13.44 -0.53 5.96
C LEU A 34 13.14 -0.42 4.46
N ILE A 35 11.86 -0.41 4.07
CA ILE A 35 11.47 -0.21 2.67
C ILE A 35 11.93 1.16 2.18
N CYS A 36 11.75 2.23 2.96
CA CYS A 36 12.21 3.56 2.60
C CYS A 36 13.75 3.64 2.51
N THR A 37 14.46 3.04 3.46
CA THR A 37 15.93 3.00 3.45
C THR A 37 16.45 2.25 2.23
N PHE A 38 15.83 1.13 1.88
CA PHE A 38 16.16 0.39 0.67
C PHE A 38 15.86 1.21 -0.60
N GLY A 39 14.73 1.92 -0.64
CA GLY A 39 14.41 2.84 -1.73
C GLY A 39 15.45 3.96 -1.87
N GLN A 40 15.90 4.54 -0.75
CA GLN A 40 16.94 5.58 -0.77
C GLN A 40 18.29 5.02 -1.26
N LEU A 41 18.62 3.80 -0.87
CA LEU A 41 19.86 3.14 -1.34
C LEU A 41 19.82 2.93 -2.86
N LEU A 42 18.69 2.47 -3.41
CA LEU A 42 18.50 2.36 -4.86
C LEU A 42 18.58 3.73 -5.54
N HIS A 43 17.99 4.76 -4.95
CA HIS A 43 18.05 6.13 -5.48
C HIS A 43 19.50 6.61 -5.61
N ASN A 44 20.28 6.47 -4.55
CA ASN A 44 21.70 6.85 -4.57
C ASN A 44 22.51 6.04 -5.59
N LEU A 45 22.18 4.75 -5.75
CA LEU A 45 22.80 3.90 -6.76
C LEU A 45 22.52 4.41 -8.18
N PHE A 46 21.26 4.71 -8.53
CA PHE A 46 20.89 5.21 -9.85
C PHE A 46 21.47 6.61 -10.11
N MET A 47 21.53 7.48 -9.10
CA MET A 47 22.24 8.77 -9.22
C MET A 47 23.74 8.57 -9.49
N GLY A 48 24.38 7.61 -8.83
CA GLY A 48 25.78 7.23 -9.08
C GLY A 48 26.04 6.67 -10.47
N LEU A 49 25.03 6.08 -11.12
CA LEU A 49 25.07 5.61 -12.51
C LEU A 49 24.81 6.72 -13.54
N GLY A 50 24.60 7.97 -13.11
CA GLY A 50 24.41 9.13 -13.96
C GLY A 50 22.95 9.47 -14.30
N ALA A 51 21.96 8.87 -13.60
CA ALA A 51 20.57 9.25 -13.76
C ALA A 51 20.32 10.64 -13.12
N THR A 52 19.39 11.41 -13.70
CA THR A 52 18.88 12.63 -13.06
C THR A 52 17.99 12.27 -11.87
N THR A 53 17.74 13.22 -10.96
CA THR A 53 16.90 13.01 -9.77
C THR A 53 15.52 12.44 -10.13
N ASP A 54 14.87 12.97 -11.19
CA ASP A 54 13.56 12.52 -11.64
C ASP A 54 13.59 11.10 -12.21
N GLN A 55 14.64 10.79 -12.98
CA GLN A 55 14.87 9.45 -13.54
C GLN A 55 15.17 8.45 -12.42
N ALA A 56 16.00 8.81 -11.45
CA ALA A 56 16.32 7.95 -10.31
C ALA A 56 15.06 7.63 -9.50
N GLY A 57 14.20 8.62 -9.23
CA GLY A 57 12.91 8.40 -8.57
C GLY A 57 12.03 7.41 -9.33
N SER A 58 11.93 7.55 -10.64
CA SER A 58 11.17 6.64 -11.50
C SER A 58 11.73 5.21 -11.49
N PHE A 59 13.06 5.05 -11.57
CA PHE A 59 13.71 3.74 -11.52
C PHE A 59 13.54 3.05 -10.15
N VAL A 60 13.60 3.81 -9.05
CA VAL A 60 13.30 3.30 -7.70
C VAL A 60 11.87 2.79 -7.63
N ALA A 61 10.90 3.58 -8.09
CA ALA A 61 9.50 3.18 -8.09
C ALA A 61 9.29 1.88 -8.89
N MET A 62 9.83 1.79 -10.11
CA MET A 62 9.75 0.57 -10.93
C MET A 62 10.39 -0.63 -10.25
N SER A 63 11.56 -0.47 -9.63
CA SER A 63 12.27 -1.54 -8.93
C SER A 63 11.48 -2.05 -7.73
N LEU A 64 10.92 -1.15 -6.91
CA LEU A 64 10.11 -1.52 -5.75
C LEU A 64 8.80 -2.19 -6.15
N ILE A 65 8.13 -1.69 -7.20
CA ILE A 65 6.91 -2.31 -7.75
C ILE A 65 7.22 -3.72 -8.25
N PHE A 66 8.29 -3.88 -9.02
CA PHE A 66 8.71 -5.19 -9.54
C PHE A 66 8.96 -6.19 -8.41
N LEU A 67 9.70 -5.81 -7.38
CA LEU A 67 9.97 -6.67 -6.22
C LEU A 67 8.69 -7.03 -5.47
N ALA A 68 7.78 -6.06 -5.27
CA ALA A 68 6.51 -6.32 -4.61
C ALA A 68 5.63 -7.30 -5.40
N VAL A 69 5.51 -7.10 -6.71
CA VAL A 69 4.76 -8.02 -7.60
C VAL A 69 5.38 -9.42 -7.61
N LEU A 70 6.70 -9.51 -7.63
CA LEU A 70 7.41 -10.79 -7.57
C LEU A 70 7.13 -11.51 -6.24
N LEU A 71 7.24 -10.81 -5.11
CA LEU A 71 6.93 -11.39 -3.79
C LEU A 71 5.47 -11.79 -3.65
N THR A 72 4.56 -11.01 -4.24
CA THR A 72 3.12 -11.34 -4.30
C THR A 72 2.88 -12.61 -5.11
N GLY A 73 3.52 -12.73 -6.28
CA GLY A 73 3.43 -13.92 -7.13
C GLY A 73 4.00 -15.17 -6.48
N LEU A 74 4.99 -15.03 -5.61
CA LEU A 74 5.57 -16.10 -4.80
C LEU A 74 4.79 -16.42 -3.51
N GLY A 75 3.71 -15.67 -3.21
CA GLY A 75 2.90 -15.84 -2.00
C GLY A 75 3.63 -15.42 -0.71
N LYS A 76 4.71 -14.63 -0.80
CA LYS A 76 5.52 -14.20 0.35
C LYS A 76 5.14 -12.80 0.86
N TYR A 77 4.51 -12.01 0.02
CA TYR A 77 4.13 -10.65 0.40
C TYR A 77 3.04 -10.63 1.50
N ASP A 78 2.17 -11.62 1.52
CA ASP A 78 1.09 -11.74 2.52
C ASP A 78 1.64 -11.94 3.95
N ASP A 79 2.64 -12.80 4.10
CA ASP A 79 3.35 -12.98 5.38
C ASP A 79 3.99 -11.67 5.85
N LEU A 80 4.63 -10.94 4.93
CA LEU A 80 5.21 -9.63 5.21
C LEU A 80 4.13 -8.61 5.61
N ALA A 81 3.02 -8.57 4.89
CA ALA A 81 1.93 -7.64 5.13
C ALA A 81 1.24 -7.91 6.48
N THR A 82 1.03 -9.17 6.83
CA THR A 82 0.47 -9.58 8.12
C THR A 82 1.37 -9.15 9.29
N PHE A 83 2.69 -9.26 9.13
CA PHE A 83 3.65 -8.83 10.16
C PHE A 83 3.78 -7.31 10.26
N ALA A 84 3.88 -6.64 9.11
CA ALA A 84 4.20 -5.21 8.99
C ALA A 84 2.97 -4.29 9.11
N GLY A 85 1.77 -4.80 8.78
CA GLY A 85 0.55 -4.01 8.75
C GLY A 85 0.70 -2.77 7.84
N ALA A 86 0.43 -1.59 8.37
CA ALA A 86 0.52 -0.32 7.63
C ALA A 86 1.91 -0.04 7.05
N GLY A 87 2.98 -0.59 7.65
CA GLY A 87 4.36 -0.38 7.19
C GLY A 87 4.66 -0.95 5.80
N SER A 88 3.93 -1.99 5.36
CA SER A 88 4.02 -2.53 4.00
C SER A 88 2.86 -2.08 3.11
N ALA A 89 1.72 -1.68 3.68
CA ALA A 89 0.54 -1.28 2.92
C ALA A 89 0.61 0.16 2.40
N VAL A 90 1.22 1.08 3.16
CA VAL A 90 1.32 2.51 2.80
C VAL A 90 2.34 2.79 1.68
N PRO A 91 3.54 2.17 1.65
CA PRO A 91 4.49 2.39 0.56
C PRO A 91 3.96 1.90 -0.79
N ILE A 92 4.62 2.33 -1.88
CA ILE A 92 4.28 1.94 -3.26
C ILE A 92 4.21 0.42 -3.46
N THR A 93 4.97 -0.32 -2.66
CA THR A 93 4.96 -1.79 -2.63
C THR A 93 3.61 -2.37 -2.21
N GLY A 94 2.91 -1.72 -1.28
CA GLY A 94 1.56 -2.11 -0.87
C GLY A 94 0.52 -1.91 -1.97
N PHE A 95 0.61 -0.79 -2.69
CA PHE A 95 -0.25 -0.54 -3.84
C PHE A 95 0.02 -1.55 -4.97
N ALA A 96 1.29 -1.87 -5.23
CA ALA A 96 1.67 -2.89 -6.21
C ALA A 96 1.11 -4.28 -5.84
N ASN A 97 1.16 -4.67 -4.57
CA ASN A 97 0.53 -5.90 -4.07
C ASN A 97 -0.99 -5.85 -4.24
N ALA A 98 -1.64 -4.73 -3.89
CA ALA A 98 -3.09 -4.55 -4.02
C ALA A 98 -3.59 -4.65 -5.47
N MET A 99 -2.72 -4.43 -6.45
CA MET A 99 -3.00 -4.63 -7.87
C MET A 99 -2.67 -6.05 -8.34
N ALA A 100 -1.54 -6.60 -7.90
CA ALA A 100 -1.05 -7.90 -8.36
C ALA A 100 -1.85 -9.07 -7.77
N ALA A 101 -2.20 -9.03 -6.49
CA ALA A 101 -2.91 -10.12 -5.83
C ALA A 101 -4.27 -10.41 -6.48
N PRO A 102 -5.16 -9.44 -6.69
CA PRO A 102 -6.42 -9.69 -7.41
C PRO A 102 -6.21 -10.13 -8.86
N ALA A 103 -5.17 -9.63 -9.52
CA ALA A 103 -4.86 -10.03 -10.90
C ALA A 103 -4.50 -11.52 -11.00
N ILE A 104 -3.84 -12.06 -9.99
CA ILE A 104 -3.49 -13.49 -9.92
C ILE A 104 -4.70 -14.32 -9.50
N GLU A 105 -5.41 -13.91 -8.46
CA GLU A 105 -6.49 -14.66 -7.82
C GLU A 105 -7.71 -14.79 -8.74
N PHE A 106 -8.14 -13.68 -9.35
CA PHE A 106 -9.36 -13.61 -10.17
C PHE A 106 -9.13 -13.84 -11.67
N LYS A 107 -7.95 -14.32 -12.06
CA LYS A 107 -7.64 -14.61 -13.47
C LYS A 107 -8.63 -15.59 -14.12
N LYS A 108 -9.15 -16.54 -13.35
CA LYS A 108 -10.12 -17.53 -13.84
C LYS A 108 -11.52 -16.98 -14.10
N GLU A 109 -11.86 -15.82 -13.52
CA GLU A 109 -13.14 -15.14 -13.69
C GLU A 109 -13.20 -14.25 -14.95
N GLY A 110 -12.10 -14.20 -15.73
CA GLY A 110 -11.97 -13.40 -16.95
C GLY A 110 -11.29 -12.05 -16.72
N PHE A 111 -10.84 -11.43 -17.83
CA PHE A 111 -10.01 -10.22 -17.74
C PHE A 111 -10.81 -8.97 -17.37
N ILE A 112 -12.06 -8.83 -17.81
CA ILE A 112 -12.84 -7.60 -17.61
C ILE A 112 -13.56 -7.65 -16.26
N LEU A 113 -14.41 -8.65 -16.04
CA LEU A 113 -15.24 -8.76 -14.83
C LEU A 113 -14.49 -9.35 -13.64
N GLY A 114 -13.50 -10.20 -13.88
CA GLY A 114 -12.62 -10.74 -12.83
C GLY A 114 -11.47 -9.79 -12.53
N VAL A 115 -10.39 -9.89 -13.28
CA VAL A 115 -9.13 -9.15 -13.02
C VAL A 115 -9.36 -7.65 -12.96
N GLY A 116 -9.93 -7.05 -14.01
CA GLY A 116 -10.11 -5.59 -14.09
C GLY A 116 -10.97 -5.05 -12.96
N ALA A 117 -12.17 -5.60 -12.79
CA ALA A 117 -13.09 -5.14 -11.75
C ALA A 117 -12.48 -5.24 -10.35
N LYS A 118 -11.78 -6.34 -10.04
CA LYS A 118 -11.18 -6.56 -8.72
C LYS A 118 -9.97 -5.69 -8.46
N MET A 119 -9.13 -5.44 -9.45
CA MET A 119 -8.02 -4.50 -9.34
C MET A 119 -8.51 -3.09 -9.01
N PHE A 120 -9.54 -2.61 -9.71
CA PHE A 120 -10.09 -1.27 -9.49
C PHE A 120 -10.89 -1.12 -8.20
N LEU A 121 -11.31 -2.21 -7.57
CA LEU A 121 -12.02 -2.15 -6.28
C LEU A 121 -11.15 -1.51 -5.18
N ILE A 122 -9.85 -1.74 -5.20
CA ILE A 122 -8.90 -1.18 -4.24
C ILE A 122 -8.21 0.06 -4.83
N ALA A 123 -7.74 -0.04 -6.08
CA ALA A 123 -7.03 1.05 -6.74
C ALA A 123 -7.92 2.27 -7.03
N GLY A 124 -9.18 2.06 -7.35
CA GLY A 124 -10.14 3.13 -7.66
C GLY A 124 -10.23 4.19 -6.54
N PRO A 125 -10.60 3.80 -5.33
CA PRO A 125 -10.65 4.73 -4.19
C PRO A 125 -9.32 5.43 -3.91
N VAL A 126 -8.18 4.72 -4.00
CA VAL A 126 -6.85 5.31 -3.77
C VAL A 126 -6.56 6.40 -4.80
N ILE A 127 -6.83 6.16 -6.08
CA ILE A 127 -6.62 7.14 -7.15
C ILE A 127 -7.56 8.34 -6.95
N VAL A 128 -8.85 8.11 -6.72
CA VAL A 128 -9.85 9.18 -6.57
C VAL A 128 -9.52 10.06 -5.37
N TYR A 129 -9.35 9.49 -4.18
CA TYR A 129 -9.06 10.28 -2.98
C TYR A 129 -7.67 10.93 -3.04
N GLY A 130 -6.67 10.26 -3.59
CA GLY A 130 -5.34 10.82 -3.79
C GLY A 130 -5.35 12.02 -4.73
N THR A 131 -6.09 11.91 -5.86
CA THR A 131 -6.23 13.01 -6.81
C THR A 131 -6.99 14.19 -6.21
N MET A 132 -8.11 13.91 -5.51
CA MET A 132 -8.87 14.96 -4.82
C MET A 132 -8.04 15.70 -3.76
N ALA A 133 -7.31 14.95 -2.93
CA ALA A 133 -6.43 15.55 -1.94
C ALA A 133 -5.33 16.41 -2.59
N SER A 134 -4.72 15.92 -3.67
CA SER A 134 -3.70 16.66 -4.42
C SER A 134 -4.26 17.95 -5.05
N MET A 135 -5.49 17.91 -5.57
CA MET A 135 -6.16 19.11 -6.10
C MET A 135 -6.39 20.17 -5.01
N VAL A 136 -6.87 19.75 -3.83
CA VAL A 136 -7.09 20.65 -2.70
C VAL A 136 -5.78 21.29 -2.24
N VAL A 137 -4.73 20.48 -2.05
CA VAL A 137 -3.40 20.97 -1.64
C VAL A 137 -2.81 21.88 -2.73
N GLY A 138 -2.91 21.50 -3.99
CA GLY A 138 -2.43 22.31 -5.13
C GLY A 138 -3.14 23.63 -5.24
N ALA A 139 -4.48 23.65 -5.08
CA ALA A 139 -5.26 24.89 -5.06
C ALA A 139 -4.84 25.79 -3.89
N PHE A 140 -4.68 25.21 -2.69
CA PHE A 140 -4.23 25.96 -1.52
C PHE A 140 -2.84 26.57 -1.75
N TYR A 141 -1.92 25.82 -2.33
CA TYR A 141 -0.57 26.29 -2.65
C TYR A 141 -0.59 27.38 -3.72
N PHE A 142 -1.46 27.26 -4.71
CA PHE A 142 -1.62 28.27 -5.77
C PHE A 142 -2.14 29.61 -5.21
N PHE A 143 -3.14 29.59 -4.32
CA PHE A 143 -3.74 30.81 -3.77
C PHE A 143 -2.92 31.44 -2.63
N PHE A 144 -2.24 30.66 -1.81
CA PHE A 144 -1.55 31.11 -0.60
C PHE A 144 -0.02 30.98 -0.66
N GLY A 145 0.51 30.15 -1.54
CA GLY A 145 1.94 29.87 -1.66
C GLY A 145 2.70 30.87 -2.51
N GLY A 146 2.31 32.14 -2.52
CA GLY A 146 2.91 33.29 -3.19
C GLY A 146 4.06 33.00 -4.15
N SER A 147 3.91 33.44 -5.40
CA SER A 147 4.88 33.37 -6.49
C SER A 147 6.36 33.42 -6.02
N GLN A 148 7.05 32.31 -6.12
CA GLN A 148 8.51 32.29 -6.31
C GLN A 148 8.81 31.91 -7.74
#